data_35e3d377aa14bf14f0868239bacb1941
#
_entry.id   35e3d377aa14bf14f0868239bacb1941
#
_cell.length_a   1.000
_cell.length_b   1.000
_cell.length_c   1.000
_cell.angle_alpha   90.00
_cell.angle_beta   90.00
_cell.angle_gamma   90.00
#
_symmetry.space_group_name_H-M   'P 1'
#
loop_
_entity.id
_entity.type
_entity.pdbx_description
1 polymer ?
#
loop_
_entity_poly.entity_id
_entity_poly.type
_entity_poly.pdbx_seq_one_letter_code
_entity_poly.pdbx_strand_id
1 'polypeptide(L)'
;MAAYQISYDLRKQKDYSSLIERIKSYGTWCHPLESTWIIVTEQTATQVRDYLKAVMDNDDGLLVTGLRGDGAWYGLSDNISQWLKNNL
;
A
#
# COMPACT_ATOMS: atom_id res chain seq x y z
N MET A 1 -12.31 4.70 9.64
CA MET A 1 -11.40 4.19 8.59
C MET A 1 -9.95 4.52 8.93
N ALA A 2 -9.04 3.68 8.55
CA ALA A 2 -7.63 3.88 8.81
C ALA A 2 -6.85 3.88 7.50
N ALA A 3 -5.80 4.69 7.44
CA ALA A 3 -4.86 4.67 6.34
C ALA A 3 -3.69 3.76 6.68
N TYR A 4 -3.28 2.93 5.74
CA TYR A 4 -2.16 2.00 5.90
C TYR A 4 -1.16 2.21 4.79
N GLN A 5 0.12 2.18 5.16
CA GLN A 5 1.20 2.10 4.20
C GLN A 5 1.53 0.64 3.94
N ILE A 6 1.60 0.29 2.67
CA ILE A 6 1.96 -1.05 2.21
C ILE A 6 3.29 -0.94 1.50
N SER A 7 4.30 -1.61 2.02
CA SER A 7 5.62 -1.68 1.42
C SER A 7 6.00 -3.13 1.21
N TYR A 8 6.66 -3.43 0.10
CA TYR A 8 7.03 -4.79 -0.22
C TYR A 8 8.39 -4.86 -0.90
N ASP A 9 8.98 -6.04 -0.77
CA ASP A 9 10.24 -6.36 -1.41
C ASP A 9 10.02 -7.67 -2.18
N LEU A 10 9.95 -7.57 -3.49
CA LEU A 10 9.67 -8.70 -4.37
C LEU A 10 11.00 -9.31 -4.80
N ARG A 11 11.28 -10.50 -4.30
CA ARG A 11 12.61 -11.11 -4.41
C ARG A 11 12.77 -12.05 -5.59
N LYS A 12 11.67 -12.34 -6.30
CA LYS A 12 11.68 -13.15 -7.51
C LYS A 12 11.13 -12.37 -8.68
N GLN A 13 11.63 -12.65 -9.89
CA GLN A 13 11.04 -12.10 -11.09
C GLN A 13 9.78 -12.89 -11.44
N LYS A 14 8.64 -12.32 -11.11
CA LYS A 14 7.33 -12.89 -11.38
C LYS A 14 6.38 -11.80 -11.83
N ASP A 15 5.24 -12.24 -12.33
CA ASP A 15 4.11 -11.36 -12.57
C ASP A 15 3.39 -11.10 -11.25
N TYR A 16 3.54 -9.89 -10.71
CA TYR A 16 2.89 -9.47 -9.47
C TYR A 16 1.59 -8.69 -9.72
N SER A 17 0.99 -8.83 -10.89
CA SER A 17 -0.26 -8.14 -11.21
C SER A 17 -1.38 -8.48 -10.22
N SER A 18 -1.41 -9.70 -9.70
CA SER A 18 -2.39 -10.11 -8.69
C SER A 18 -2.25 -9.31 -7.39
N LEU A 19 -1.02 -9.02 -6.96
CA LEU A 19 -0.77 -8.18 -5.79
C LEU A 19 -1.28 -6.76 -6.04
N ILE A 20 -0.93 -6.18 -7.16
CA ILE A 20 -1.36 -4.83 -7.54
C ILE A 20 -2.88 -4.75 -7.61
N GLU A 21 -3.53 -5.74 -8.22
CA GLU A 21 -5.00 -5.80 -8.31
C GLU A 21 -5.65 -5.86 -6.93
N ARG A 22 -5.08 -6.64 -6.00
CA ARG A 22 -5.62 -6.72 -4.65
C ARG A 22 -5.48 -5.40 -3.89
N ILE A 23 -4.35 -4.72 -4.05
CA ILE A 23 -4.17 -3.39 -3.46
C ILE A 23 -5.22 -2.42 -4.00
N LYS A 24 -5.39 -2.39 -5.32
CA LYS A 24 -6.37 -1.50 -5.97
C LYS A 24 -7.81 -1.85 -5.63
N SER A 25 -8.10 -3.10 -5.25
CA SER A 25 -9.44 -3.53 -4.88
C SER A 25 -9.98 -2.84 -3.64
N TYR A 26 -9.11 -2.22 -2.84
CA TYR A 26 -9.55 -1.42 -1.69
C TYR A 26 -10.29 -0.14 -2.10
N GLY A 27 -10.15 0.29 -3.34
CA GLY A 27 -10.90 1.43 -3.88
C GLY A 27 -10.27 2.78 -3.60
N THR A 28 -9.80 3.01 -2.39
CA THR A 28 -9.14 4.26 -2.00
C THR A 28 -7.65 3.97 -1.80
N TRP A 29 -6.85 4.33 -2.79
CA TRP A 29 -5.42 4.01 -2.80
C TRP A 29 -4.62 5.09 -3.51
N CYS A 30 -3.33 5.14 -3.18
CA CYS A 30 -2.37 5.90 -3.98
C CYS A 30 -1.05 5.12 -4.06
N HIS A 31 -0.31 5.37 -5.13
CA HIS A 31 0.96 4.70 -5.40
C HIS A 31 2.08 5.74 -5.45
N PRO A 32 2.55 6.22 -4.27
CA PRO A 32 3.48 7.35 -4.25
C PRO A 32 4.92 6.99 -4.64
N LEU A 33 5.33 5.76 -4.39
CA LEU A 33 6.69 5.28 -4.66
C LEU A 33 6.61 3.87 -5.24
N GLU A 34 7.67 3.43 -5.91
CA GLU A 34 7.66 2.19 -6.71
C GLU A 34 7.16 0.97 -5.94
N SER A 35 7.63 0.78 -4.71
CA SER A 35 7.25 -0.39 -3.89
C SER A 35 6.45 -0.01 -2.67
N THR A 36 5.78 1.15 -2.70
CA THR A 36 5.00 1.67 -1.59
C THR A 36 3.65 2.16 -2.07
N TRP A 37 2.61 1.66 -1.41
CA TRP A 37 1.23 2.08 -1.64
C TRP A 37 0.63 2.55 -0.33
N ILE A 38 -0.39 3.39 -0.43
CA ILE A 38 -1.20 3.78 0.73
C ILE A 38 -2.65 3.51 0.39
N ILE A 39 -3.36 2.87 1.31
CA ILE A 39 -4.79 2.57 1.17
C ILE A 39 -5.54 3.11 2.38
N VAL A 40 -6.84 3.31 2.19
CA VAL A 40 -7.75 3.64 3.29
C VAL A 40 -8.81 2.55 3.36
N THR A 41 -8.96 1.93 4.53
CA THR A 41 -9.90 0.82 4.72
C THR A 41 -10.33 0.70 6.17
N GLU A 42 -11.43 -0.01 6.40
CA GLU A 42 -11.90 -0.34 7.76
C GLU A 42 -11.24 -1.61 8.30
N GLN A 43 -10.50 -2.35 7.47
CA GLN A 43 -9.82 -3.56 7.90
C GLN A 43 -8.65 -3.24 8.84
N THR A 44 -8.23 -4.25 9.60
CA THR A 44 -7.02 -4.16 10.42
C THR A 44 -5.77 -4.40 9.56
N ALA A 45 -4.60 -4.02 10.10
CA ALA A 45 -3.33 -4.29 9.43
C ALA A 45 -3.15 -5.80 9.17
N THR A 46 -3.54 -6.64 10.11
CA THR A 46 -3.46 -8.10 9.97
C THR A 46 -4.34 -8.60 8.83
N GLN A 47 -5.55 -8.09 8.72
CA GLN A 47 -6.46 -8.45 7.62
C GLN A 47 -5.90 -8.04 6.27
N VAL A 48 -5.35 -6.83 6.17
CA VAL A 48 -4.72 -6.35 4.93
C VAL A 48 -3.53 -7.22 4.57
N ARG A 49 -2.65 -7.49 5.54
CA ARG A 49 -1.49 -8.36 5.33
C ARG A 49 -1.92 -9.73 4.78
N ASP A 50 -2.90 -10.36 5.40
CA ASP A 50 -3.33 -11.71 5.02
C ASP A 50 -3.94 -11.74 3.63
N TYR A 51 -4.70 -10.72 3.28
CA TYR A 51 -5.30 -10.61 1.95
C TYR A 51 -4.24 -10.47 0.85
N LEU A 52 -3.20 -9.67 1.10
CA LEU A 52 -2.14 -9.44 0.12
C LEU A 52 -1.16 -10.60 0.06
N LYS A 53 -0.78 -11.17 1.19
CA LYS A 53 0.21 -12.24 1.22
C LYS A 53 -0.28 -13.51 0.53
N ALA A 54 -1.58 -13.68 0.39
CA ALA A 54 -2.16 -14.84 -0.28
C ALA A 54 -1.75 -14.96 -1.75
N VAL A 55 -1.33 -13.86 -2.37
CA VAL A 55 -0.87 -13.83 -3.77
C VAL A 55 0.63 -13.53 -3.89
N MET A 56 1.36 -13.68 -2.80
CA MET A 56 2.81 -13.44 -2.75
C MET A 56 3.57 -14.74 -2.50
N ASP A 57 4.87 -14.72 -2.80
CA ASP A 57 5.75 -15.86 -2.52
C ASP A 57 6.22 -15.88 -1.08
N ASN A 58 6.65 -17.05 -0.61
CA ASN A 58 7.16 -17.21 0.75
C ASN A 58 8.39 -16.38 1.04
N ASP A 59 9.19 -16.05 0.03
CA ASP A 59 10.41 -15.27 0.18
C ASP A 59 10.24 -13.79 -0.14
N ASP A 60 9.04 -13.34 -0.47
CA ASP A 60 8.74 -11.92 -0.60
C ASP A 60 8.58 -11.30 0.78
N GLY A 61 8.94 -10.01 0.89
CA GLY A 61 8.72 -9.23 2.09
C GLY A 61 7.50 -8.34 1.97
N LEU A 62 6.74 -8.18 3.05
CA LEU A 62 5.56 -7.34 3.09
C LEU A 62 5.45 -6.65 4.45
N LEU A 63 5.24 -5.36 4.43
CA LEU A 63 5.02 -4.56 5.64
C LEU A 63 3.74 -3.74 5.47
N VAL A 64 2.83 -3.85 6.42
CA VAL A 64 1.59 -3.06 6.48
C VAL A 64 1.60 -2.30 7.79
N THR A 65 1.61 -0.98 7.74
CA THR A 65 1.67 -0.12 8.92
C THR A 65 0.57 0.91 8.93
N GLY A 66 -0.07 1.10 10.08
CA GLY A 66 -1.07 2.14 10.26
C GLY A 66 -0.43 3.52 10.29
N LEU A 67 -1.07 4.49 9.64
CA LEU A 67 -0.62 5.87 9.58
C LEU A 67 -1.45 6.73 10.52
N ARG A 68 -0.82 7.79 11.07
CA ARG A 68 -1.45 8.67 12.06
C ARG A 68 -1.73 10.07 11.54
N GLY A 69 -1.56 10.30 10.25
CA GLY A 69 -1.79 11.60 9.67
C GLY A 69 -0.59 12.55 9.67
N ASP A 70 0.45 12.21 10.41
CA ASP A 70 1.69 13.00 10.40
C ASP A 70 2.57 12.47 9.28
N GLY A 71 2.73 13.25 8.22
CA GLY A 71 3.53 12.85 7.08
C GLY A 71 4.12 14.04 6.35
N ALA A 72 5.26 13.81 5.74
CA ALA A 72 5.91 14.79 4.89
C ALA A 72 6.48 14.05 3.67
N TRP A 73 6.56 14.75 2.55
CA TRP A 73 7.05 14.13 1.32
C TRP A 73 7.74 15.15 0.42
N TYR A 74 8.48 14.60 -0.52
CA TYR A 74 9.24 15.38 -1.48
C TYR A 74 9.33 14.62 -2.80
N GLY A 75 9.24 15.32 -3.90
CA GLY A 75 9.43 14.71 -5.23
C GLY A 75 8.25 13.90 -5.75
N LEU A 76 7.05 14.13 -5.21
CA LEU A 76 5.83 13.46 -5.65
C LEU A 76 5.00 14.39 -6.53
N SER A 77 4.17 13.81 -7.40
CA SER A 77 3.30 14.59 -8.29
C SER A 77 2.24 15.39 -7.52
N ASP A 78 1.67 16.40 -8.16
CA ASP A 78 0.61 17.20 -7.56
C ASP A 78 -0.62 16.35 -7.21
N ASN A 79 -0.98 15.40 -8.07
CA ASN A 79 -2.11 14.51 -7.82
C ASN A 79 -1.90 13.65 -6.58
N ILE A 80 -0.71 13.08 -6.43
CA ILE A 80 -0.37 12.27 -5.25
C ILE A 80 -0.32 13.14 -4.01
N SER A 81 0.29 14.33 -4.10
CA SER A 81 0.36 15.27 -2.97
C SER A 81 -1.04 15.64 -2.48
N GLN A 82 -1.97 15.91 -3.39
CA GLN A 82 -3.34 16.25 -3.03
C GLN A 82 -4.06 15.06 -2.39
N TRP A 83 -3.86 13.84 -2.92
CA TRP A 83 -4.42 12.63 -2.35
C TRP A 83 -3.94 12.44 -0.91
N LEU A 84 -2.64 12.62 -0.67
CA LEU A 84 -2.06 12.48 0.67
C LEU A 84 -2.64 13.49 1.65
N LYS A 85 -2.80 14.75 1.22
CA LYS A 85 -3.42 15.79 2.07
C LYS A 85 -4.86 15.46 2.43
N ASN A 86 -5.59 14.85 1.52
CA ASN A 86 -7.00 14.53 1.72
C ASN A 86 -7.22 13.29 2.57
N ASN A 87 -6.25 12.36 2.63
CA ASN A 87 -6.45 11.04 3.19
C ASN A 87 -5.57 10.71 4.40
N LEU A 88 -4.56 11.50 4.66
CA LEU A 88 -3.71 11.29 5.86
C LEU A 88 -4.17 12.11 7.06
#